data_beef699177410cbddd29552c5cb0c863
#
_entry.id   beef699177410cbddd29552c5cb0c863
#
_cell.length_a   1.000
_cell.length_b   1.000
_cell.length_c   1.000
_cell.angle_alpha   90.00
_cell.angle_beta   90.00
_cell.angle_gamma   90.00
#
_symmetry.space_group_name_H-M   'P 1'
#
loop_
_entity.id
_entity.type
_entity.pdbx_description
1 polymer ?
#
loop_
_entity_poly.entity_id
_entity_poly.type
_entity_poly.pdbx_seq_one_letter_code
_entity_poly.pdbx_strand_id
1 'polypeptide(L)'
;RDQPRSRGLGDVYKRQVYAATRNELYKDGKKIEILVNFNPKLHYMNEWWKQLYGESEGKDGKGIYPSAVDFSTDLHSMGQWIQEGERTIFETVISIENPEHTLQVPSDSENLDGLNFLAGKRVDEVNKMAELGTQLAHVDGGVPNMRLIVPELNEYYLGEIIYFFEKACGISGYLLGVNPFNQPGVEAYKKNMFALLNKPGYEEESKAIQARL
;
A
#
# COMPACT_ATOMS: atom_id res chain seq x y z
N ARG A 1 -35.22 1.11 -2.83
CA ARG A 1 -34.47 -0.11 -3.23
C ARG A 1 -33.24 -0.12 -2.35
N ASP A 2 -33.24 -1.04 -1.37
CA ASP A 2 -32.17 -1.19 -0.39
C ASP A 2 -30.92 -1.68 -1.11
N GLN A 3 -29.92 -0.79 -1.21
CA GLN A 3 -28.57 -1.25 -1.50
C GLN A 3 -28.09 -2.06 -0.28
N PRO A 4 -27.50 -3.24 -0.44
CA PRO A 4 -26.96 -3.98 0.67
C PRO A 4 -25.90 -3.13 1.35
N ARG A 5 -26.13 -2.78 2.61
CA ARG A 5 -25.16 -2.06 3.44
C ARG A 5 -23.91 -2.93 3.51
N SER A 6 -22.81 -2.41 3.01
CA SER A 6 -21.51 -3.10 3.04
C SER A 6 -21.10 -3.34 4.49
N ARG A 7 -21.13 -4.59 4.91
CA ARG A 7 -20.67 -5.04 6.22
C ARG A 7 -19.16 -5.21 6.16
N GLY A 8 -18.39 -4.32 6.77
CA GLY A 8 -16.96 -4.41 7.04
C GLY A 8 -16.03 -4.87 5.88
N LEU A 9 -14.74 -4.95 6.12
CA LEU A 9 -13.73 -5.50 5.19
C LEU A 9 -13.84 -7.03 5.05
N GLY A 10 -14.53 -7.69 5.96
CA GLY A 10 -14.78 -9.14 5.97
C GLY A 10 -15.64 -9.67 4.82
N ASP A 11 -16.28 -8.80 4.04
CA ASP A 11 -17.11 -9.21 2.90
C ASP A 11 -16.25 -9.77 1.75
N VAL A 12 -16.53 -11.03 1.38
CA VAL A 12 -15.82 -11.74 0.28
C VAL A 12 -15.89 -10.97 -1.03
N TYR A 13 -17.00 -10.32 -1.32
CA TYR A 13 -17.21 -9.55 -2.54
C TYR A 13 -16.22 -8.35 -2.65
N LYS A 14 -15.97 -7.65 -1.57
CA LYS A 14 -15.03 -6.50 -1.57
C LYS A 14 -13.61 -6.91 -1.95
N ARG A 15 -13.14 -8.05 -1.47
CA ARG A 15 -11.80 -8.60 -1.81
C ARG A 15 -11.69 -8.97 -3.28
N GLN A 16 -12.75 -9.55 -3.84
CA GLN A 16 -12.81 -9.87 -5.26
C GLN A 16 -12.83 -8.61 -6.13
N VAL A 17 -13.62 -7.59 -5.75
CA VAL A 17 -13.67 -6.30 -6.45
C VAL A 17 -12.30 -5.62 -6.42
N TYR A 18 -11.66 -5.56 -5.25
CA TYR A 18 -10.32 -4.99 -5.14
C TYR A 18 -9.31 -5.72 -6.05
N ALA A 19 -9.26 -7.05 -5.98
CA ALA A 19 -8.33 -7.84 -6.80
C ALA A 19 -8.62 -7.66 -8.31
N ALA A 20 -9.89 -7.63 -8.71
CA ALA A 20 -10.27 -7.42 -10.10
C ALA A 20 -9.91 -6.02 -10.58
N THR A 21 -10.20 -4.98 -9.79
CA THR A 21 -9.86 -3.59 -10.12
C THR A 21 -8.36 -3.40 -10.30
N ARG A 22 -7.53 -3.97 -9.42
CA ARG A 22 -6.07 -3.96 -9.56
C ARG A 22 -5.63 -4.55 -10.91
N ASN A 23 -6.20 -5.71 -11.27
CA ASN A 23 -5.84 -6.39 -12.52
C ASN A 23 -6.31 -5.63 -13.77
N GLU A 24 -7.46 -4.96 -13.73
CA GLU A 24 -7.89 -4.09 -14.82
C GLU A 24 -6.97 -2.86 -14.94
N LEU A 25 -6.64 -2.20 -13.84
CA LEU A 25 -5.67 -1.10 -13.84
C LEU A 25 -4.30 -1.54 -14.38
N TYR A 26 -3.86 -2.76 -14.04
CA TYR A 26 -2.62 -3.33 -14.59
C TYR A 26 -2.67 -3.50 -16.12
N LYS A 27 -3.80 -3.97 -16.66
CA LYS A 27 -4.03 -4.08 -18.11
C LYS A 27 -4.01 -2.71 -18.78
N ASP A 28 -4.55 -1.70 -18.11
CA ASP A 28 -4.56 -0.29 -18.56
C ASP A 28 -3.19 0.41 -18.41
N GLY A 29 -2.14 -0.35 -18.07
CA GLY A 29 -0.77 0.18 -17.99
C GLY A 29 -0.36 0.72 -16.62
N LYS A 30 -1.21 0.63 -15.59
CA LYS A 30 -0.86 0.99 -14.22
C LYS A 30 -0.04 -0.14 -13.59
N LYS A 31 1.26 0.05 -13.49
CA LYS A 31 2.22 -0.99 -13.09
C LYS A 31 2.64 -0.93 -11.62
N ILE A 32 2.31 0.15 -10.95
CA ILE A 32 2.71 0.40 -9.56
C ILE A 32 1.45 0.71 -8.74
N GLU A 33 1.25 -0.03 -7.67
CA GLU A 33 0.24 0.30 -6.66
C GLU A 33 0.93 0.93 -5.46
N ILE A 34 0.40 2.06 -5.01
CA ILE A 34 0.89 2.76 -3.82
C ILE A 34 -0.15 2.62 -2.71
N LEU A 35 0.20 1.89 -1.65
CA LEU A 35 -0.62 1.84 -0.45
C LEU A 35 -0.37 3.10 0.38
N VAL A 36 -1.43 3.85 0.63
CA VAL A 36 -1.37 5.15 1.29
C VAL A 36 -2.04 5.08 2.66
N ASN A 37 -1.39 5.62 3.67
CA ASN A 37 -2.02 5.86 4.96
C ASN A 37 -1.74 7.29 5.45
N PHE A 38 -2.62 7.78 6.33
CA PHE A 38 -2.49 9.05 7.06
C PHE A 38 -2.39 8.82 8.57
N ASN A 39 -2.08 7.58 8.98
CA ASN A 39 -1.89 7.21 10.39
C ASN A 39 -0.55 6.50 10.56
N PRO A 40 0.44 7.11 11.24
CA PRO A 40 1.79 6.55 11.37
C PRO A 40 1.85 5.17 12.08
N LYS A 41 0.80 4.76 12.80
CA LYS A 41 0.70 3.41 13.37
C LYS A 41 0.64 2.32 12.28
N LEU A 42 0.26 2.68 11.04
CA LEU A 42 0.15 1.76 9.91
C LEU A 42 1.46 1.60 9.11
N HIS A 43 2.55 2.26 9.50
CA HIS A 43 3.83 2.16 8.79
C HIS A 43 4.26 0.70 8.55
N TYR A 44 4.30 -0.13 9.59
CA TYR A 44 4.69 -1.54 9.43
C TYR A 44 3.63 -2.41 8.75
N MET A 45 2.37 -1.98 8.72
CA MET A 45 1.35 -2.59 7.88
C MET A 45 1.68 -2.38 6.39
N ASN A 46 2.15 -1.18 6.01
CA ASN A 46 2.61 -0.90 4.66
C ASN A 46 3.80 -1.80 4.27
N GLU A 47 4.78 -1.98 5.18
CA GLU A 47 5.94 -2.84 4.94
C GLU A 47 5.54 -4.31 4.74
N TRP A 48 4.65 -4.82 5.61
CA TRP A 48 4.09 -6.16 5.48
C TRP A 48 3.32 -6.34 4.17
N TRP A 49 2.52 -5.36 3.77
CA TRP A 49 1.75 -5.39 2.54
C TRP A 49 2.66 -5.45 1.29
N LYS A 50 3.74 -4.69 1.27
CA LYS A 50 4.75 -4.76 0.20
C LYS A 50 5.37 -6.16 0.11
N GLN A 51 5.70 -6.76 1.25
CA GLN A 51 6.19 -8.14 1.29
C GLN A 51 5.17 -9.10 0.71
N LEU A 52 3.92 -9.07 1.19
CA LEU A 52 2.86 -9.96 0.73
C LEU A 52 2.69 -9.95 -0.79
N TYR A 53 2.52 -8.77 -1.37
CA TYR A 53 2.27 -8.63 -2.81
C TYR A 53 3.53 -8.85 -3.64
N GLY A 54 4.68 -8.38 -3.20
CA GLY A 54 5.96 -8.59 -3.88
C GLY A 54 6.32 -10.07 -4.00
N GLU A 55 6.17 -10.84 -2.93
CA GLU A 55 6.42 -12.28 -2.93
C GLU A 55 5.42 -13.06 -3.77
N SER A 56 4.16 -12.61 -3.78
CA SER A 56 3.06 -13.38 -4.37
C SER A 56 2.87 -13.13 -5.86
N GLU A 57 3.05 -11.89 -6.34
CA GLU A 57 2.67 -11.49 -7.71
C GLU A 57 3.83 -11.29 -8.67
N GLY A 58 5.01 -10.86 -8.21
CA GLY A 58 6.17 -10.54 -9.07
C GLY A 58 6.79 -11.76 -9.72
N LYS A 59 6.15 -12.37 -10.73
CA LYS A 59 6.55 -13.65 -11.36
C LYS A 59 6.30 -13.64 -12.86
N ASP A 60 7.04 -14.46 -13.59
CA ASP A 60 6.86 -14.65 -15.03
C ASP A 60 6.89 -13.36 -15.87
N GLY A 61 7.66 -12.37 -15.42
CA GLY A 61 7.71 -11.05 -16.06
C GLY A 61 6.44 -10.21 -15.89
N LYS A 62 5.56 -10.59 -14.95
CA LYS A 62 4.30 -9.92 -14.62
C LYS A 62 4.32 -9.43 -13.18
N GLY A 63 3.33 -8.62 -12.85
CA GLY A 63 3.05 -8.19 -11.49
C GLY A 63 2.96 -6.68 -11.34
N ILE A 64 2.14 -6.27 -10.37
CA ILE A 64 2.01 -4.88 -9.95
C ILE A 64 3.06 -4.64 -8.88
N TYR A 65 3.94 -3.65 -9.08
CA TYR A 65 4.97 -3.32 -8.09
C TYR A 65 4.33 -2.68 -6.86
N PRO A 66 4.47 -3.28 -5.67
CA PRO A 66 3.91 -2.74 -4.45
C PRO A 66 4.83 -1.67 -3.87
N SER A 67 4.32 -0.45 -3.76
CA SER A 67 4.95 0.66 -3.06
C SER A 67 4.06 1.15 -1.93
N ALA A 68 4.58 1.95 -1.03
CA ALA A 68 3.79 2.55 0.04
C ALA A 68 4.31 3.92 0.45
N VAL A 69 3.44 4.74 1.02
CA VAL A 69 3.77 6.06 1.55
C VAL A 69 3.03 6.33 2.86
N ASP A 70 3.68 7.10 3.72
CA ASP A 70 3.14 7.58 5.00
C ASP A 70 2.86 9.09 4.88
N PHE A 71 1.65 9.45 4.56
CA PHE A 71 1.23 10.83 4.51
C PHE A 71 0.81 11.31 5.93
N SER A 72 1.02 12.56 6.26
CA SER A 72 1.51 13.73 5.48
C SER A 72 3.04 13.79 5.29
N THR A 73 3.83 12.95 5.96
CA THR A 73 5.30 13.02 5.93
C THR A 73 5.86 13.00 4.50
N ASP A 74 5.35 12.08 3.66
CA ASP A 74 5.84 11.90 2.30
C ASP A 74 5.18 12.82 1.25
N LEU A 75 4.31 13.75 1.65
CA LEU A 75 3.62 14.64 0.69
C LEU A 75 4.58 15.54 -0.08
N HIS A 76 5.65 16.03 0.56
CA HIS A 76 6.66 16.89 -0.09
C HIS A 76 7.70 16.13 -0.91
N SER A 77 7.62 14.80 -0.94
CA SER A 77 8.50 13.94 -1.72
C SER A 77 7.68 13.09 -2.68
N MET A 78 7.15 11.98 -2.20
CA MET A 78 6.35 11.06 -3.02
C MET A 78 5.03 11.68 -3.50
N GLY A 79 4.42 12.57 -2.70
CA GLY A 79 3.21 13.29 -3.13
C GLY A 79 3.44 14.14 -4.38
N GLN A 80 4.59 14.81 -4.49
CA GLN A 80 4.97 15.55 -5.70
C GLN A 80 5.07 14.61 -6.91
N TRP A 81 5.73 13.45 -6.75
CA TRP A 81 5.89 12.50 -7.83
C TRP A 81 4.55 11.88 -8.27
N ILE A 82 3.68 11.56 -7.30
CA ILE A 82 2.34 11.03 -7.57
C ILE A 82 1.52 12.06 -8.36
N GLN A 83 1.58 13.34 -7.96
CA GLN A 83 0.81 14.41 -8.59
C GLN A 83 1.25 14.72 -10.02
N GLU A 84 2.55 14.74 -10.32
CA GLU A 84 3.08 15.23 -11.58
C GLU A 84 3.97 14.23 -12.34
N GLY A 85 4.29 13.08 -11.76
CA GLY A 85 5.12 12.05 -12.40
C GLY A 85 4.36 11.24 -13.47
N GLU A 86 4.92 10.11 -13.86
CA GLU A 86 4.32 9.24 -14.86
C GLU A 86 3.00 8.63 -14.40
N ARG A 87 2.05 8.51 -15.32
CA ARG A 87 0.71 7.94 -15.05
C ARG A 87 0.68 6.42 -15.03
N THR A 88 1.77 5.77 -14.60
CA THR A 88 1.89 4.31 -14.46
C THR A 88 1.44 3.77 -13.10
N ILE A 89 0.96 4.64 -12.24
CA ILE A 89 0.59 4.36 -10.84
C ILE A 89 -0.92 4.40 -10.62
N PHE A 90 -1.35 3.80 -9.52
CA PHE A 90 -2.64 3.99 -8.86
C PHE A 90 -2.46 3.87 -7.34
N GLU A 91 -3.40 4.39 -6.58
CA GLU A 91 -3.35 4.40 -5.13
C GLU A 91 -4.44 3.54 -4.50
N THR A 92 -4.12 2.98 -3.33
CA THR A 92 -5.09 2.39 -2.40
C THR A 92 -4.91 3.05 -1.03
N VAL A 93 -5.88 3.85 -0.61
CA VAL A 93 -5.84 4.61 0.64
C VAL A 93 -6.55 3.84 1.75
N ILE A 94 -5.82 3.57 2.86
CA ILE A 94 -6.42 3.06 4.10
C ILE A 94 -6.91 4.26 4.91
N SER A 95 -8.22 4.37 5.05
CA SER A 95 -8.91 5.51 5.65
C SER A 95 -9.58 5.10 6.96
N ILE A 96 -9.09 5.59 8.08
CA ILE A 96 -9.67 5.33 9.42
C ILE A 96 -10.81 6.32 9.66
N GLU A 97 -12.00 5.81 10.04
CA GLU A 97 -13.17 6.68 10.28
C GLU A 97 -13.17 7.31 11.66
N ASN A 98 -12.93 6.51 12.69
CA ASN A 98 -12.98 6.97 14.07
C ASN A 98 -11.59 6.93 14.70
N PRO A 99 -11.10 8.04 15.28
CA PRO A 99 -9.83 8.08 15.97
C PRO A 99 -9.95 7.38 17.34
N GLU A 100 -8.84 6.81 17.81
CA GLU A 100 -8.74 6.26 19.16
C GLU A 100 -8.82 7.36 20.25
N HIS A 101 -8.22 8.51 19.95
CA HIS A 101 -8.17 9.67 20.83
C HIS A 101 -8.45 10.94 20.05
N THR A 102 -8.98 11.93 20.74
CA THR A 102 -9.24 13.26 20.16
C THR A 102 -8.44 14.32 20.90
N LEU A 103 -7.84 15.24 20.14
CA LEU A 103 -7.17 16.43 20.63
C LEU A 103 -7.67 17.63 19.84
N GLN A 104 -8.02 18.71 20.52
CA GLN A 104 -8.40 19.96 19.87
C GLN A 104 -7.20 20.88 19.70
N VAL A 105 -7.17 21.59 18.59
CA VAL A 105 -6.18 22.64 18.32
C VAL A 105 -6.49 23.83 19.22
N PRO A 106 -5.55 24.27 20.06
CA PRO A 106 -5.75 25.45 20.91
C PRO A 106 -5.76 26.74 20.07
N SER A 107 -6.34 27.81 20.63
CA SER A 107 -6.18 29.14 20.07
C SER A 107 -4.92 29.80 20.63
N ASP A 108 -4.17 30.50 19.79
CA ASP A 108 -3.05 31.33 20.19
C ASP A 108 -3.44 32.82 20.09
N SER A 109 -3.25 33.60 21.17
CA SER A 109 -3.60 35.01 21.21
C SER A 109 -2.82 35.86 20.22
N GLU A 110 -1.61 35.49 19.86
CA GLU A 110 -0.73 36.22 18.96
C GLU A 110 -0.88 35.79 17.49
N ASN A 111 -1.37 34.52 17.27
CA ASN A 111 -1.59 33.98 15.94
C ASN A 111 -0.36 34.11 15.00
N LEU A 112 0.85 33.89 15.53
CA LEU A 112 2.10 34.14 14.78
C LEU A 112 2.28 33.21 13.58
N ASP A 113 1.72 32.01 13.65
CA ASP A 113 1.74 31.02 12.57
C ASP A 113 0.55 31.12 11.59
N GLY A 114 -0.42 31.98 11.88
CA GLY A 114 -1.63 32.16 11.08
C GLY A 114 -2.62 30.98 11.16
N LEU A 115 -2.45 30.04 12.11
CA LEU A 115 -3.22 28.80 12.17
C LEU A 115 -4.47 28.86 13.06
N ASN A 116 -4.84 30.03 13.62
CA ASN A 116 -6.04 30.14 14.46
C ASN A 116 -7.35 29.80 13.75
N PHE A 117 -7.37 29.71 12.41
CA PHE A 117 -8.54 29.20 11.68
C PHE A 117 -8.81 27.70 11.95
N LEU A 118 -7.83 26.98 12.52
CA LEU A 118 -7.95 25.59 12.98
C LEU A 118 -8.37 25.50 14.45
N ALA A 119 -8.34 26.59 15.22
CA ALA A 119 -8.66 26.59 16.64
C ALA A 119 -10.04 25.97 16.90
N GLY A 120 -10.12 25.08 17.88
CA GLY A 120 -11.33 24.33 18.22
C GLY A 120 -11.62 23.12 17.31
N LYS A 121 -10.96 22.96 16.17
CA LYS A 121 -11.06 21.76 15.35
C LYS A 121 -10.26 20.61 16.00
N ARG A 122 -10.70 19.39 15.77
CA ARG A 122 -9.93 18.23 16.21
C ARG A 122 -8.77 17.96 15.24
N VAL A 123 -7.63 17.52 15.76
CA VAL A 123 -6.43 17.19 14.96
C VAL A 123 -6.75 16.09 13.94
N ASP A 124 -7.55 15.08 14.32
CA ASP A 124 -7.99 14.02 13.42
C ASP A 124 -8.88 14.52 12.29
N GLU A 125 -9.72 15.54 12.53
CA GLU A 125 -10.50 16.20 11.47
C GLU A 125 -9.60 16.94 10.48
N VAL A 126 -8.59 17.65 10.97
CA VAL A 126 -7.60 18.33 10.11
C VAL A 126 -6.85 17.31 9.26
N ASN A 127 -6.39 16.20 9.86
CA ASN A 127 -5.74 15.10 9.16
C ASN A 127 -6.68 14.47 8.11
N LYS A 128 -7.96 14.32 8.43
CA LYS A 128 -8.96 13.80 7.49
C LYS A 128 -9.18 14.73 6.29
N MET A 129 -9.13 16.03 6.50
CA MET A 129 -9.19 17.00 5.39
C MET A 129 -7.92 16.93 4.52
N ALA A 130 -6.75 16.70 5.11
CA ALA A 130 -5.53 16.44 4.36
C ALA A 130 -5.64 15.17 3.50
N GLU A 131 -6.15 14.07 4.06
CA GLU A 131 -6.44 12.83 3.33
C GLU A 131 -7.35 13.09 2.12
N LEU A 132 -8.50 13.71 2.35
CA LEU A 132 -9.49 13.95 1.30
C LEU A 132 -8.98 14.94 0.23
N GLY A 133 -8.31 16.01 0.64
CA GLY A 133 -7.74 16.99 -0.28
C GLY A 133 -6.66 16.39 -1.17
N THR A 134 -5.80 15.54 -0.62
CA THR A 134 -4.77 14.81 -1.38
C THR A 134 -5.41 13.85 -2.38
N GLN A 135 -6.38 13.04 -1.96
CA GLN A 135 -7.08 12.12 -2.87
C GLN A 135 -7.75 12.86 -4.03
N LEU A 136 -8.43 13.97 -3.78
CA LEU A 136 -9.06 14.77 -4.83
C LEU A 136 -8.01 15.30 -5.82
N ALA A 137 -6.90 15.87 -5.33
CA ALA A 137 -5.84 16.37 -6.19
C ALA A 137 -5.22 15.27 -7.07
N HIS A 138 -4.93 14.10 -6.50
CA HIS A 138 -4.35 12.98 -7.23
C HIS A 138 -5.32 12.42 -8.29
N VAL A 139 -6.61 12.30 -7.97
CA VAL A 139 -7.65 11.87 -8.92
C VAL A 139 -7.80 12.87 -10.06
N ASP A 140 -7.86 14.17 -9.76
CA ASP A 140 -7.91 15.23 -10.77
C ASP A 140 -6.64 15.24 -11.64
N GLY A 141 -5.50 14.86 -11.06
CA GLY A 141 -4.23 14.64 -11.78
C GLY A 141 -4.18 13.35 -12.61
N GLY A 142 -5.24 12.55 -12.64
CA GLY A 142 -5.32 11.30 -13.43
C GLY A 142 -4.71 10.07 -12.76
N VAL A 143 -4.57 10.08 -11.44
CA VAL A 143 -4.14 8.91 -10.65
C VAL A 143 -5.37 8.19 -10.10
N PRO A 144 -5.70 6.97 -10.59
CA PRO A 144 -6.80 6.19 -10.04
C PRO A 144 -6.62 5.92 -8.55
N ASN A 145 -7.70 6.00 -7.79
CA ASN A 145 -7.66 5.89 -6.35
C ASN A 145 -8.73 4.92 -5.86
N MET A 146 -8.33 3.92 -5.08
CA MET A 146 -9.22 3.06 -4.32
C MET A 146 -9.16 3.45 -2.84
N ARG A 147 -10.26 3.25 -2.12
CA ARG A 147 -10.33 3.60 -0.71
C ARG A 147 -10.84 2.43 0.12
N LEU A 148 -10.04 2.00 1.10
CA LEU A 148 -10.41 1.03 2.12
C LEU A 148 -10.81 1.77 3.38
N ILE A 149 -12.08 1.75 3.71
CA ILE A 149 -12.63 2.41 4.90
C ILE A 149 -12.58 1.40 6.05
N VAL A 150 -11.87 1.79 7.10
CA VAL A 150 -11.73 1.03 8.34
C VAL A 150 -12.42 1.81 9.46
N PRO A 151 -13.39 1.22 10.18
CA PRO A 151 -14.15 1.94 11.20
C PRO A 151 -13.29 2.55 12.31
N GLU A 152 -12.33 1.79 12.80
CA GLU A 152 -11.38 2.21 13.83
C GLU A 152 -10.11 1.35 13.79
N LEU A 153 -9.02 1.79 14.39
CA LEU A 153 -7.77 1.04 14.43
C LEU A 153 -7.66 0.30 15.77
N ASN A 154 -8.05 -0.97 15.76
CA ASN A 154 -7.91 -1.90 16.88
C ASN A 154 -7.50 -3.29 16.39
N GLU A 155 -7.30 -4.24 17.29
CA GLU A 155 -6.83 -5.60 16.98
C GLU A 155 -7.79 -6.36 16.06
N TYR A 156 -9.11 -6.14 16.22
CA TYR A 156 -10.12 -6.78 15.40
C TYR A 156 -10.02 -6.32 13.94
N TYR A 157 -10.05 -5.01 13.70
CA TYR A 157 -9.96 -4.45 12.35
C TYR A 157 -8.58 -4.64 11.73
N LEU A 158 -7.52 -4.69 12.54
CA LEU A 158 -6.19 -5.08 12.07
C LEU A 158 -6.22 -6.50 11.49
N GLY A 159 -6.81 -7.45 12.21
CA GLY A 159 -7.02 -8.83 11.72
C GLY A 159 -7.86 -8.88 10.43
N GLU A 160 -8.91 -8.05 10.33
CA GLU A 160 -9.71 -7.94 9.10
C GLU A 160 -8.91 -7.40 7.91
N ILE A 161 -8.06 -6.39 8.11
CA ILE A 161 -7.19 -5.82 7.06
C ILE A 161 -6.20 -6.87 6.57
N ILE A 162 -5.53 -7.57 7.47
CA ILE A 162 -4.59 -8.64 7.14
C ILE A 162 -5.28 -9.70 6.30
N TYR A 163 -6.38 -10.25 6.77
CA TYR A 163 -7.10 -11.29 6.04
C TYR A 163 -7.70 -10.80 4.72
N PHE A 164 -8.13 -9.53 4.66
CA PHE A 164 -8.58 -8.89 3.42
C PHE A 164 -7.47 -8.93 2.37
N PHE A 165 -6.28 -8.47 2.69
CA PHE A 165 -5.17 -8.40 1.74
C PHE A 165 -4.62 -9.78 1.38
N GLU A 166 -4.51 -10.73 2.32
CA GLU A 166 -4.08 -12.10 2.01
C GLU A 166 -5.01 -12.77 0.99
N LYS A 167 -6.32 -12.68 1.19
CA LYS A 167 -7.30 -13.25 0.27
C LYS A 167 -7.32 -12.51 -1.08
N ALA A 168 -7.26 -11.19 -1.06
CA ALA A 168 -7.22 -10.39 -2.27
C ALA A 168 -5.95 -10.67 -3.08
N CYS A 169 -4.81 -10.83 -2.42
CA CYS A 169 -3.53 -11.17 -3.04
C CYS A 169 -3.59 -12.53 -3.75
N GLY A 170 -4.09 -13.56 -3.09
CA GLY A 170 -4.28 -14.88 -3.72
C GLY A 170 -5.17 -14.81 -4.97
N ILE A 171 -6.31 -14.09 -4.88
CA ILE A 171 -7.21 -13.88 -6.02
C ILE A 171 -6.52 -13.12 -7.14
N SER A 172 -5.81 -12.04 -6.81
CA SER A 172 -5.11 -11.19 -7.77
C SER A 172 -3.99 -11.95 -8.50
N GLY A 173 -3.20 -12.77 -7.79
CA GLY A 173 -2.19 -13.62 -8.40
C GLY A 173 -2.77 -14.61 -9.42
N TYR A 174 -3.90 -15.23 -9.11
CA TYR A 174 -4.60 -16.10 -10.07
C TYR A 174 -5.14 -15.32 -11.28
N LEU A 175 -5.65 -14.11 -11.09
CA LEU A 175 -6.11 -13.25 -12.20
C LEU A 175 -4.95 -12.82 -13.10
N LEU A 176 -3.75 -12.59 -12.54
CA LEU A 176 -2.51 -12.35 -13.30
C LEU A 176 -2.00 -13.60 -14.02
N GLY A 177 -2.50 -14.78 -13.66
CA GLY A 177 -2.05 -16.06 -14.20
C GLY A 177 -0.69 -16.50 -13.66
N VAL A 178 -0.41 -16.21 -12.40
CA VAL A 178 0.80 -16.65 -11.67
C VAL A 178 0.40 -17.48 -10.45
N ASN A 179 1.34 -18.33 -9.96
CA ASN A 179 1.14 -19.02 -8.69
C ASN A 179 1.51 -18.11 -7.52
N PRO A 180 0.55 -17.62 -6.70
CA PRO A 180 0.85 -16.70 -5.61
C PRO A 180 1.52 -17.37 -4.39
N PHE A 181 1.67 -18.70 -4.37
CA PHE A 181 2.11 -19.47 -3.19
C PHE A 181 3.52 -20.04 -3.30
N ASN A 182 4.31 -19.67 -4.31
CA ASN A 182 5.71 -20.04 -4.44
C ASN A 182 6.61 -18.81 -4.59
N GLN A 183 7.92 -18.98 -4.46
CA GLN A 183 8.92 -17.90 -4.53
C GLN A 183 10.12 -18.32 -5.40
N PRO A 184 9.96 -18.61 -6.69
CA PRO A 184 11.07 -19.09 -7.52
C PRO A 184 12.19 -18.05 -7.68
N GLY A 185 11.88 -16.76 -7.64
CA GLY A 185 12.83 -15.67 -7.84
C GLY A 185 13.93 -15.60 -6.77
N VAL A 186 13.67 -16.06 -5.56
CA VAL A 186 14.65 -15.98 -4.45
C VAL A 186 15.72 -17.06 -4.54
N GLU A 187 15.53 -18.12 -5.30
CA GLU A 187 16.47 -19.24 -5.38
C GLU A 187 17.78 -18.85 -6.08
N ALA A 188 17.71 -17.96 -7.07
CA ALA A 188 18.90 -17.53 -7.81
C ALA A 188 19.92 -16.82 -6.92
N TYR A 189 19.50 -15.83 -6.12
CA TYR A 189 20.44 -15.14 -5.25
C TYR A 189 20.88 -15.97 -4.04
N LYS A 190 20.05 -16.88 -3.53
CA LYS A 190 20.46 -17.85 -2.50
C LYS A 190 21.58 -18.74 -3.01
N LYS A 191 21.42 -19.28 -4.23
CA LYS A 191 22.44 -20.09 -4.87
C LYS A 191 23.75 -19.30 -5.04
N ASN A 192 23.68 -18.08 -5.53
CA ASN A 192 24.84 -17.21 -5.68
C ASN A 192 25.52 -16.93 -4.33
N MET A 193 24.75 -16.65 -3.29
CA MET A 193 25.28 -16.41 -1.95
C MET A 193 25.98 -17.66 -1.39
N PHE A 194 25.41 -18.84 -1.56
CA PHE A 194 26.04 -20.09 -1.13
C PHE A 194 27.35 -20.35 -1.88
N ALA A 195 27.40 -20.06 -3.18
CA ALA A 195 28.60 -20.16 -3.99
C ALA A 195 29.70 -19.17 -3.53
N LEU A 196 29.32 -17.90 -3.30
CA LEU A 196 30.26 -16.87 -2.81
C LEU A 196 30.82 -17.18 -1.42
N LEU A 197 30.04 -17.83 -0.57
CA LEU A 197 30.45 -18.27 0.77
C LEU A 197 31.19 -19.62 0.75
N ASN A 198 31.49 -20.18 -0.41
CA ASN A 198 32.15 -21.48 -0.59
C ASN A 198 31.45 -22.61 0.20
N LYS A 199 30.12 -22.64 0.18
CA LYS A 199 29.34 -23.68 0.84
C LYS A 199 29.67 -25.02 0.20
N PRO A 200 29.95 -26.11 0.99
CA PRO A 200 30.17 -27.45 0.46
C PRO A 200 29.04 -27.89 -0.47
N GLY A 201 29.41 -28.42 -1.65
CA GLY A 201 28.49 -28.83 -2.72
C GLY A 201 28.15 -27.73 -3.72
N TYR A 202 28.81 -26.54 -3.64
CA TYR A 202 28.66 -25.42 -4.58
C TYR A 202 29.99 -25.00 -5.23
N GLU A 203 30.94 -25.95 -5.35
CA GLU A 203 32.31 -25.67 -5.80
C GLU A 203 32.38 -25.19 -7.25
N GLU A 204 31.56 -25.75 -8.14
CA GLU A 204 31.53 -25.35 -9.55
C GLU A 204 30.85 -23.97 -9.72
N GLU A 205 29.75 -23.71 -9.00
CA GLU A 205 29.11 -22.42 -8.96
C GLU A 205 30.03 -21.34 -8.37
N SER A 206 30.81 -21.70 -7.36
CA SER A 206 31.80 -20.78 -6.75
C SER A 206 32.87 -20.37 -7.78
N LYS A 207 33.46 -21.31 -8.52
CA LYS A 207 34.42 -21.00 -9.60
C LYS A 207 33.77 -20.12 -10.68
N ALA A 208 32.55 -20.47 -11.11
CA ALA A 208 31.84 -19.72 -12.14
C ALA A 208 31.51 -18.27 -11.73
N ILE A 209 31.18 -18.03 -10.45
CA ILE A 209 30.92 -16.69 -9.92
C ILE A 209 32.21 -15.89 -9.79
N GLN A 210 33.29 -16.49 -9.27
CA GLN A 210 34.59 -15.83 -9.14
C GLN A 210 35.15 -15.38 -10.49
N ALA A 211 34.88 -16.10 -11.58
CA ALA A 211 35.29 -15.70 -12.93
C ALA A 211 34.50 -14.49 -13.48
N ARG A 212 33.44 -14.01 -12.81
CA ARG A 212 32.61 -12.88 -13.19
C ARG A 212 32.87 -11.63 -12.36
N LEU A 213 33.61 -11.73 -11.26
CA LEU A 213 34.00 -10.63 -10.36
C LEU A 213 35.35 -10.08 -10.73
#